data_e19e8853b6ac1216aa1f1bdc434e8746
#
_entry.id   e19e8853b6ac1216aa1f1bdc434e8746
#
_cell.length_a   1.000
_cell.length_b   1.000
_cell.length_c   1.000
_cell.angle_alpha   90.00
_cell.angle_beta   90.00
_cell.angle_gamma   90.00
#
_symmetry.space_group_name_H-M   'P 1'
#
loop_
_entity.id
_entity.type
_entity.pdbx_description
1 polymer ?
#
loop_
_entity_poly.entity_id
_entity_poly.type
_entity_poly.pdbx_seq_one_letter_code
_entity_poly.pdbx_strand_id
1 'polypeptide(L)'
;IALRLDDDVDFDIDNDLVKRFIGKYIVSCGAISGRPTNPTSHYWWRGKLDFKQFALPKELESHYKHFPHGGTLCEIRNGPTCYTIVPKSKHSKANEYVAWEKFTGMNQYPGDLNKDLRKVALSTALSILYGGQGKRDQYCTAIAGVLSTHTDWSEKDISEFVYNIAVESNDEEAEKRKSKGTSVKKAQRKLGIPTLAEIVGCSQKTIAELFRWVGVNHETTEGAAAVTQIIEYGSDRYFVKVKTKVNGILQEKEVQIDGPTLMNQKAFYDAVISKAQVWLPKMKPVEFEKTMKRKFEERKKSKLYVAEADESYRFKKLFRQYLLEETVYEDKSKLASHGSPFQNVEKNYLEFSLNGFEDFLERKRAFKNRTDLVIDCQKILKARRINLGVICNLL
;
A
#
# COMPACT_ATOMS: atom_id res chain seq x y z
N ILE A 1 -30.32 -30.36 23.21
CA ILE A 1 -29.07 -31.12 23.07
C ILE A 1 -28.04 -30.19 22.43
N ALA A 2 -26.83 -30.21 22.94
CA ALA A 2 -25.69 -29.50 22.39
C ALA A 2 -24.62 -30.50 21.92
N LEU A 3 -24.01 -30.21 20.77
CA LEU A 3 -22.89 -30.98 20.22
C LEU A 3 -21.59 -30.28 20.56
N ARG A 4 -20.60 -31.06 21.03
CA ARG A 4 -19.23 -30.58 21.17
C ARG A 4 -18.52 -30.64 19.81
N LEU A 5 -17.83 -29.57 19.45
CA LEU A 5 -17.23 -29.39 18.13
C LEU A 5 -15.72 -29.70 18.20
N ASP A 6 -15.33 -30.97 18.14
CA ASP A 6 -13.93 -31.40 18.19
C ASP A 6 -13.20 -31.06 16.87
N ASP A 7 -13.68 -31.59 15.75
CA ASP A 7 -13.16 -31.39 14.41
C ASP A 7 -14.21 -30.80 13.44
N ASP A 8 -15.29 -30.30 14.00
CA ASP A 8 -16.36 -29.68 13.24
C ASP A 8 -16.36 -28.15 13.46
N VAL A 9 -16.85 -27.43 12.46
CA VAL A 9 -17.01 -26.00 12.46
C VAL A 9 -18.50 -25.68 12.36
N ASP A 10 -19.00 -24.86 13.27
CA ASP A 10 -20.30 -24.17 13.14
C ASP A 10 -20.04 -22.68 12.92
N PHE A 11 -20.40 -22.21 11.74
CA PHE A 11 -20.39 -20.79 11.38
C PHE A 11 -21.76 -20.21 11.67
N ASP A 12 -21.86 -19.51 12.80
CA ASP A 12 -23.09 -18.91 13.30
C ASP A 12 -23.24 -17.47 12.80
N ILE A 13 -24.32 -17.19 12.12
CA ILE A 13 -24.56 -15.92 11.44
C ILE A 13 -25.47 -15.03 12.29
N ASP A 14 -24.93 -13.90 12.72
CA ASP A 14 -25.64 -12.90 13.51
C ASP A 14 -26.22 -11.75 12.66
N ASN A 15 -25.80 -11.66 11.39
CA ASN A 15 -26.27 -10.61 10.49
C ASN A 15 -26.69 -11.17 9.13
N ASP A 16 -27.91 -10.83 8.69
CA ASP A 16 -28.49 -11.36 7.44
C ASP A 16 -27.71 -10.98 6.17
N LEU A 17 -26.96 -9.88 6.18
CA LEU A 17 -26.09 -9.53 5.06
C LEU A 17 -24.99 -10.58 4.83
N VAL A 18 -24.53 -11.27 5.88
CA VAL A 18 -23.56 -12.36 5.75
C VAL A 18 -24.11 -13.47 4.85
N LYS A 19 -25.40 -13.82 4.99
CA LYS A 19 -26.05 -14.86 4.19
C LYS A 19 -25.97 -14.57 2.69
N ARG A 20 -26.10 -13.29 2.29
CA ARG A 20 -26.01 -12.87 0.88
C ARG A 20 -24.62 -13.10 0.31
N PHE A 21 -23.58 -12.83 1.10
CA PHE A 21 -22.20 -13.04 0.67
C PHE A 21 -21.73 -14.50 0.74
N ILE A 22 -22.33 -15.32 1.62
CA ILE A 22 -22.07 -16.78 1.61
C ILE A 22 -22.35 -17.34 0.23
N GLY A 23 -23.51 -17.04 -0.36
CA GLY A 23 -23.87 -17.50 -1.70
C GLY A 23 -22.91 -17.07 -2.83
N LYS A 24 -22.07 -16.05 -2.58
CA LYS A 24 -21.10 -15.54 -3.57
C LYS A 24 -19.73 -16.23 -3.48
N TYR A 25 -19.31 -16.61 -2.28
CA TYR A 25 -17.93 -17.08 -2.04
C TYR A 25 -17.83 -18.53 -1.57
N ILE A 26 -18.90 -19.05 -0.95
CA ILE A 26 -18.89 -20.42 -0.45
C ILE A 26 -19.41 -21.38 -1.52
N VAL A 27 -18.52 -22.21 -2.02
CA VAL A 27 -18.78 -23.13 -3.14
C VAL A 27 -19.76 -24.22 -2.73
N SER A 28 -19.65 -24.73 -1.50
CA SER A 28 -20.52 -25.81 -1.04
C SER A 28 -20.63 -25.84 0.49
N CYS A 29 -21.83 -26.19 0.96
CA CYS A 29 -22.07 -26.58 2.33
C CYS A 29 -23.09 -27.70 2.35
N GLY A 30 -22.73 -28.83 2.97
CA GLY A 30 -23.57 -30.02 3.04
C GLY A 30 -24.56 -30.00 4.20
N ALA A 31 -24.32 -29.18 5.21
CA ALA A 31 -25.16 -29.11 6.40
C ALA A 31 -25.47 -27.66 6.77
N ILE A 32 -26.74 -27.29 6.74
CA ILE A 32 -27.24 -25.96 7.07
C ILE A 32 -28.42 -26.13 8.00
N SER A 33 -28.43 -25.34 9.08
CA SER A 33 -29.54 -25.36 10.04
C SER A 33 -29.95 -23.94 10.45
N GLY A 34 -31.12 -23.84 11.02
CA GLY A 34 -31.64 -22.61 11.53
C GLY A 34 -32.95 -22.80 12.33
N ARG A 35 -33.59 -21.70 12.66
CA ARG A 35 -34.89 -21.63 13.35
C ARG A 35 -35.88 -20.94 12.42
N PRO A 36 -37.20 -21.14 12.61
CA PRO A 36 -38.20 -20.45 11.81
C PRO A 36 -38.03 -18.93 11.76
N THR A 37 -37.67 -18.31 12.90
CA THR A 37 -37.40 -16.85 12.96
C THR A 37 -36.00 -16.43 12.49
N ASN A 38 -35.04 -17.36 12.36
CA ASN A 38 -33.73 -17.11 11.84
C ASN A 38 -33.26 -18.32 11.01
N PRO A 39 -33.81 -18.48 9.79
CA PRO A 39 -33.42 -19.59 8.92
C PRO A 39 -32.01 -19.42 8.40
N THR A 40 -31.37 -20.53 7.97
CA THR A 40 -30.03 -20.54 7.41
C THR A 40 -29.00 -19.79 8.25
N SER A 41 -29.08 -19.93 9.57
CA SER A 41 -28.20 -19.19 10.49
C SER A 41 -26.94 -19.94 10.86
N HIS A 42 -26.87 -21.26 10.61
CA HIS A 42 -25.71 -22.09 10.94
C HIS A 42 -25.27 -22.90 9.71
N TYR A 43 -24.00 -22.79 9.37
CA TYR A 43 -23.33 -23.53 8.30
C TYR A 43 -22.26 -24.43 8.90
N TRP A 44 -22.23 -25.69 8.50
CA TRP A 44 -21.43 -26.73 9.15
C TRP A 44 -20.47 -27.40 8.19
N TRP A 45 -19.20 -27.51 8.59
CA TRP A 45 -18.17 -28.23 7.87
C TRP A 45 -17.29 -29.05 8.81
N ARG A 46 -16.55 -30.00 8.26
CA ARG A 46 -15.39 -30.60 8.94
C ARG A 46 -14.15 -29.73 8.70
N GLY A 47 -13.35 -29.53 9.75
CA GLY A 47 -12.11 -28.79 9.67
C GLY A 47 -11.85 -27.95 10.90
N LYS A 48 -10.83 -27.08 10.78
CA LYS A 48 -10.45 -26.12 11.81
C LYS A 48 -10.31 -24.74 11.20
N LEU A 49 -10.72 -23.74 11.94
CA LEU A 49 -10.58 -22.34 11.59
C LEU A 49 -9.67 -21.64 12.60
N ASP A 50 -8.94 -20.62 12.14
CA ASP A 50 -7.94 -19.89 12.93
C ASP A 50 -8.49 -18.57 13.54
N PHE A 51 -9.77 -18.33 13.44
CA PHE A 51 -10.45 -17.17 14.01
C PHE A 51 -11.72 -17.57 14.77
N LYS A 52 -12.20 -16.69 15.65
CA LYS A 52 -13.36 -16.96 16.51
C LYS A 52 -14.60 -16.17 16.11
N GLN A 53 -14.44 -14.94 15.65
CA GLN A 53 -15.55 -14.09 15.25
C GLN A 53 -15.09 -12.98 14.31
N PHE A 54 -16.04 -12.42 13.57
CA PHE A 54 -15.89 -11.16 12.86
C PHE A 54 -16.88 -10.16 13.41
N ALA A 55 -16.39 -9.04 13.92
CA ALA A 55 -17.21 -7.97 14.46
C ALA A 55 -16.67 -6.61 13.99
N LEU A 56 -17.59 -5.71 13.71
CA LEU A 56 -17.25 -4.32 13.36
C LEU A 56 -16.66 -3.60 14.58
N PRO A 57 -15.58 -2.85 14.41
CA PRO A 57 -15.00 -2.04 15.47
C PRO A 57 -16.01 -1.04 16.06
N LYS A 58 -15.89 -0.76 17.37
CA LYS A 58 -16.80 0.16 18.09
C LYS A 58 -16.86 1.56 17.47
N GLU A 59 -15.78 2.05 16.87
CA GLU A 59 -15.74 3.35 16.18
C GLU A 59 -16.78 3.44 15.04
N LEU A 60 -17.26 2.30 14.53
CA LEU A 60 -18.24 2.21 13.46
C LEU A 60 -19.68 2.00 13.99
N GLU A 61 -19.91 2.16 15.29
CA GLU A 61 -21.21 1.88 15.94
C GLU A 61 -22.39 2.62 15.27
N SER A 62 -22.17 3.82 14.78
CA SER A 62 -23.19 4.60 14.06
C SER A 62 -23.74 3.87 12.83
N HIS A 63 -22.99 2.98 12.22
CA HIS A 63 -23.37 2.21 11.04
C HIS A 63 -24.14 0.93 11.37
N TYR A 64 -24.02 0.40 12.60
CA TYR A 64 -24.60 -0.89 12.96
C TYR A 64 -25.45 -0.89 14.25
N LYS A 65 -25.60 0.25 14.94
CA LYS A 65 -26.37 0.36 16.20
C LYS A 65 -27.82 -0.14 16.10
N HIS A 66 -28.36 -0.23 14.90
CA HIS A 66 -29.69 -0.73 14.63
C HIS A 66 -29.76 -2.24 14.35
N PHE A 67 -28.64 -2.92 14.29
CA PHE A 67 -28.61 -4.38 14.10
C PHE A 67 -28.91 -5.11 15.41
N PRO A 68 -29.68 -6.22 15.38
CA PRO A 68 -30.06 -6.96 16.57
C PRO A 68 -28.91 -7.45 17.45
N HIS A 69 -27.80 -7.81 16.81
CA HIS A 69 -26.58 -8.34 17.45
C HIS A 69 -25.43 -7.33 17.50
N GLY A 70 -25.74 -6.02 17.38
CA GLY A 70 -24.75 -4.97 17.36
C GLY A 70 -23.76 -5.14 16.20
N GLY A 71 -22.46 -4.98 16.47
CA GLY A 71 -21.40 -5.08 15.45
C GLY A 71 -21.01 -6.51 15.08
N THR A 72 -21.48 -7.54 15.75
CA THR A 72 -21.14 -8.93 15.43
C THR A 72 -21.76 -9.33 14.10
N LEU A 73 -20.95 -9.78 13.16
CA LEU A 73 -21.40 -10.26 11.85
C LEU A 73 -21.65 -11.78 11.90
N CYS A 74 -20.71 -12.49 12.47
CA CYS A 74 -20.78 -13.93 12.63
C CYS A 74 -19.82 -14.41 13.70
N GLU A 75 -20.11 -15.57 14.28
CA GLU A 75 -19.27 -16.30 15.23
C GLU A 75 -18.82 -17.64 14.66
N ILE A 76 -17.63 -18.07 15.07
CA ILE A 76 -17.13 -19.39 14.74
C ILE A 76 -17.07 -20.21 16.00
N ARG A 77 -17.79 -21.31 15.99
CA ARG A 77 -17.70 -22.32 17.04
C ARG A 77 -16.89 -23.49 16.50
N ASN A 78 -15.72 -23.70 17.07
CA ASN A 78 -14.78 -24.73 16.65
C ASN A 78 -13.89 -25.14 17.83
N GLY A 79 -13.67 -26.43 17.97
CA GLY A 79 -12.78 -27.02 18.99
C GLY A 79 -13.49 -27.56 20.22
N PRO A 80 -12.76 -28.26 21.12
CA PRO A 80 -13.32 -29.11 22.16
C PRO A 80 -14.02 -28.36 23.31
N THR A 81 -13.83 -27.04 23.38
CA THR A 81 -14.51 -26.20 24.39
C THR A 81 -15.74 -25.50 23.83
N CYS A 82 -16.03 -25.68 22.55
CA CYS A 82 -17.18 -25.04 21.89
C CYS A 82 -18.35 -26.03 21.80
N TYR A 83 -19.55 -25.50 22.03
CA TYR A 83 -20.78 -26.26 21.94
C TYR A 83 -21.78 -25.49 21.09
N THR A 84 -22.58 -26.19 20.33
CA THR A 84 -23.66 -25.60 19.56
C THR A 84 -24.94 -26.42 19.68
N ILE A 85 -26.09 -25.77 19.50
CA ILE A 85 -27.40 -26.42 19.56
C ILE A 85 -27.64 -27.14 18.25
N VAL A 86 -27.83 -28.45 18.33
CA VAL A 86 -28.08 -29.28 17.14
C VAL A 86 -29.55 -29.29 16.75
N PRO A 87 -29.86 -29.50 15.45
CA PRO A 87 -31.24 -29.70 14.98
C PRO A 87 -32.01 -30.75 15.76
N LYS A 88 -33.32 -30.56 15.83
CA LYS A 88 -34.30 -31.22 16.70
C LYS A 88 -34.24 -30.82 18.19
N SER A 89 -33.31 -29.94 18.55
CA SER A 89 -33.27 -29.35 19.89
C SER A 89 -34.02 -28.03 19.96
N LYS A 90 -34.63 -27.73 21.09
CA LYS A 90 -35.33 -26.50 21.34
C LYS A 90 -34.37 -25.41 21.80
N HIS A 91 -34.39 -24.27 21.11
CA HIS A 91 -33.62 -23.09 21.49
C HIS A 91 -34.31 -22.40 22.68
N SER A 92 -33.62 -22.31 23.82
CA SER A 92 -34.23 -21.88 25.09
C SER A 92 -34.80 -20.45 25.05
N LYS A 93 -34.05 -19.51 24.47
CA LYS A 93 -34.50 -18.09 24.42
C LYS A 93 -35.60 -17.82 23.40
N ALA A 94 -35.52 -18.41 22.23
CA ALA A 94 -36.50 -18.22 21.17
C ALA A 94 -37.73 -19.13 21.32
N ASN A 95 -37.65 -20.17 22.15
CA ASN A 95 -38.68 -21.18 22.32
C ASN A 95 -39.03 -21.96 21.02
N GLU A 96 -38.10 -22.02 20.07
CA GLU A 96 -38.25 -22.61 18.76
C GLU A 96 -37.38 -23.85 18.59
N TYR A 97 -37.77 -24.76 17.71
CA TYR A 97 -36.92 -25.89 17.35
C TYR A 97 -35.91 -25.49 16.27
N VAL A 98 -34.67 -25.90 16.46
CA VAL A 98 -33.64 -25.84 15.41
C VAL A 98 -33.92 -27.00 14.45
N ALA A 99 -33.83 -26.73 13.15
CA ALA A 99 -34.05 -27.74 12.11
C ALA A 99 -32.94 -27.73 11.08
N TRP A 100 -32.69 -28.88 10.45
CA TRP A 100 -31.88 -28.94 9.27
C TRP A 100 -32.70 -28.38 8.08
N GLU A 101 -32.14 -27.41 7.39
CA GLU A 101 -32.66 -26.93 6.12
C GLU A 101 -32.01 -27.68 4.96
N LYS A 102 -30.76 -28.05 5.15
CA LYS A 102 -30.03 -28.95 4.26
C LYS A 102 -29.16 -29.89 5.10
N PHE A 103 -29.17 -31.16 4.78
CA PHE A 103 -28.27 -32.12 5.39
C PHE A 103 -27.92 -33.24 4.42
N THR A 104 -26.74 -33.16 3.80
CA THR A 104 -26.13 -34.19 2.97
C THR A 104 -24.84 -34.72 3.61
N GLY A 105 -24.52 -34.22 4.81
CA GLY A 105 -23.33 -34.56 5.60
C GLY A 105 -22.50 -33.33 5.91
N MET A 106 -21.74 -33.39 7.02
CA MET A 106 -20.71 -32.41 7.36
C MET A 106 -19.42 -32.79 6.60
N ASN A 107 -19.22 -32.20 5.45
CA ASN A 107 -18.10 -32.52 4.57
C ASN A 107 -16.91 -31.55 4.77
N GLN A 108 -15.72 -31.98 4.39
CA GLN A 108 -14.62 -31.03 4.22
C GLN A 108 -14.96 -30.02 3.12
N TYR A 109 -14.58 -28.78 3.34
CA TYR A 109 -14.72 -27.76 2.30
C TYR A 109 -13.68 -28.00 1.19
N PRO A 110 -14.06 -27.94 -0.09
CA PRO A 110 -13.17 -28.28 -1.19
C PRO A 110 -12.08 -27.23 -1.48
N GLY A 111 -12.13 -26.09 -0.81
CA GLY A 111 -11.17 -24.98 -0.95
C GLY A 111 -10.54 -24.56 0.38
N ASP A 112 -10.11 -23.32 0.45
CA ASP A 112 -9.64 -22.70 1.68
C ASP A 112 -10.82 -21.99 2.39
N LEU A 113 -11.45 -22.71 3.32
CA LEU A 113 -12.60 -22.19 4.09
C LEU A 113 -12.24 -20.93 4.89
N ASN A 114 -11.02 -20.87 5.47
CA ASN A 114 -10.56 -19.69 6.19
C ASN A 114 -10.55 -18.46 5.26
N LYS A 115 -9.97 -18.59 4.08
CA LYS A 115 -9.87 -17.52 3.08
C LYS A 115 -11.26 -17.06 2.62
N ASP A 116 -12.14 -17.99 2.32
CA ASP A 116 -13.45 -17.65 1.76
C ASP A 116 -14.39 -17.05 2.81
N LEU A 117 -14.42 -17.55 4.06
CA LEU A 117 -15.18 -16.93 5.15
C LEU A 117 -14.66 -15.53 5.51
N ARG A 118 -13.37 -15.29 5.41
CA ARG A 118 -12.78 -13.95 5.59
C ARG A 118 -13.22 -12.98 4.50
N LYS A 119 -13.34 -13.45 3.24
CA LYS A 119 -13.93 -12.65 2.15
C LYS A 119 -15.39 -12.33 2.43
N VAL A 120 -16.18 -13.30 2.88
CA VAL A 120 -17.58 -13.09 3.29
C VAL A 120 -17.67 -12.00 4.36
N ALA A 121 -16.89 -12.11 5.42
CA ALA A 121 -16.90 -11.14 6.51
C ALA A 121 -16.49 -9.73 6.06
N LEU A 122 -15.40 -9.60 5.30
CA LEU A 122 -14.94 -8.30 4.81
C LEU A 122 -15.95 -7.68 3.83
N SER A 123 -16.52 -8.47 2.91
CA SER A 123 -17.54 -7.98 1.99
C SER A 123 -18.77 -7.46 2.73
N THR A 124 -19.21 -8.19 3.76
CA THR A 124 -20.33 -7.76 4.62
C THR A 124 -20.00 -6.43 5.32
N ALA A 125 -18.84 -6.33 5.96
CA ALA A 125 -18.40 -5.10 6.62
C ALA A 125 -18.35 -3.91 5.66
N LEU A 126 -17.75 -4.09 4.48
CA LEU A 126 -17.65 -3.03 3.48
C LEU A 126 -19.00 -2.67 2.83
N SER A 127 -19.95 -3.61 2.75
CA SER A 127 -21.31 -3.32 2.31
C SER A 127 -22.09 -2.49 3.34
N ILE A 128 -21.94 -2.78 4.64
CA ILE A 128 -22.50 -1.96 5.71
C ILE A 128 -21.96 -0.53 5.69
N LEU A 129 -20.69 -0.37 5.35
CA LEU A 129 -19.99 0.91 5.29
C LEU A 129 -20.05 1.57 3.90
N TYR A 130 -20.86 1.05 2.99
CA TYR A 130 -20.86 1.49 1.60
C TYR A 130 -21.14 2.99 1.47
N GLY A 131 -20.30 3.66 0.71
CA GLY A 131 -20.34 5.12 0.58
C GLY A 131 -21.66 5.66 0.03
N GLY A 132 -22.09 6.80 0.53
CA GLY A 132 -23.27 7.50 0.04
C GLY A 132 -23.16 7.93 -1.43
N GLN A 133 -24.26 8.33 -2.02
CA GLN A 133 -24.32 8.81 -3.40
C GLN A 133 -23.23 9.88 -3.67
N GLY A 134 -22.57 9.80 -4.80
CA GLY A 134 -21.45 10.66 -5.17
C GLY A 134 -20.07 10.19 -4.67
N LYS A 135 -20.00 9.29 -3.67
CA LYS A 135 -18.71 8.76 -3.16
C LYS A 135 -18.48 7.29 -3.52
N ARG A 136 -19.47 6.59 -4.07
CA ARG A 136 -19.44 5.15 -4.35
C ARG A 136 -18.30 4.75 -5.28
N ASP A 137 -18.04 5.53 -6.33
CA ASP A 137 -16.95 5.25 -7.27
C ASP A 137 -15.58 5.32 -6.59
N GLN A 138 -15.37 6.36 -5.79
CA GLN A 138 -14.13 6.54 -5.04
C GLN A 138 -13.96 5.46 -3.96
N TYR A 139 -15.04 5.06 -3.31
CA TYR A 139 -15.06 3.98 -2.33
C TYR A 139 -14.61 2.64 -2.96
N CYS A 140 -15.23 2.25 -4.07
CA CYS A 140 -14.87 1.04 -4.81
C CYS A 140 -13.44 1.07 -5.34
N THR A 141 -12.99 2.22 -5.85
CA THR A 141 -11.61 2.41 -6.30
C THR A 141 -10.61 2.27 -5.14
N ALA A 142 -10.96 2.77 -3.96
CA ALA A 142 -10.10 2.67 -2.78
C ALA A 142 -10.02 1.23 -2.25
N ILE A 143 -11.13 0.47 -2.23
CA ILE A 143 -11.12 -0.97 -1.91
C ILE A 143 -10.18 -1.71 -2.86
N ALA A 144 -10.37 -1.53 -4.18
CA ALA A 144 -9.52 -2.16 -5.18
C ALA A 144 -8.05 -1.78 -5.01
N GLY A 145 -7.76 -0.51 -4.65
CA GLY A 145 -6.42 0.00 -4.38
C GLY A 145 -5.74 -0.71 -3.21
N VAL A 146 -6.44 -0.89 -2.09
CA VAL A 146 -5.93 -1.64 -0.93
C VAL A 146 -5.63 -3.08 -1.31
N LEU A 147 -6.59 -3.78 -1.90
CA LEU A 147 -6.44 -5.20 -2.25
C LEU A 147 -5.31 -5.42 -3.28
N SER A 148 -5.23 -4.58 -4.33
CA SER A 148 -4.19 -4.70 -5.36
C SER A 148 -2.78 -4.41 -4.87
N THR A 149 -2.64 -3.67 -3.76
CA THR A 149 -1.35 -3.27 -3.21
C THR A 149 -0.85 -4.22 -2.13
N HIS A 150 -1.77 -4.80 -1.37
CA HIS A 150 -1.44 -5.52 -0.14
C HIS A 150 -1.86 -6.99 -0.13
N THR A 151 -2.43 -7.50 -1.22
CA THR A 151 -2.78 -8.92 -1.38
C THR A 151 -2.23 -9.47 -2.69
N ASP A 152 -2.22 -10.80 -2.80
CA ASP A 152 -1.90 -11.55 -4.01
C ASP A 152 -3.12 -11.78 -4.92
N TRP A 153 -4.25 -11.13 -4.64
CA TRP A 153 -5.47 -11.32 -5.39
C TRP A 153 -5.31 -10.88 -6.85
N SER A 154 -5.84 -11.70 -7.75
CA SER A 154 -5.86 -11.36 -9.17
C SER A 154 -6.76 -10.15 -9.46
N GLU A 155 -6.56 -9.50 -10.62
CA GLU A 155 -7.45 -8.42 -11.07
C GLU A 155 -8.90 -8.86 -11.15
N LYS A 156 -9.12 -10.11 -11.55
CA LYS A 156 -10.45 -10.73 -11.64
C LYS A 156 -11.07 -10.87 -10.25
N ASP A 157 -10.31 -11.39 -9.27
CA ASP A 157 -10.81 -11.56 -7.90
C ASP A 157 -11.16 -10.21 -7.27
N ILE A 158 -10.32 -9.18 -7.46
CA ILE A 158 -10.58 -7.83 -6.97
C ILE A 158 -11.81 -7.22 -7.63
N SER A 159 -11.94 -7.37 -8.94
CA SER A 159 -13.08 -6.87 -9.73
C SER A 159 -14.38 -7.51 -9.26
N GLU A 160 -14.39 -8.82 -9.08
CA GLU A 160 -15.55 -9.59 -8.62
C GLU A 160 -15.92 -9.23 -7.16
N PHE A 161 -14.91 -9.08 -6.30
CA PHE A 161 -15.11 -8.68 -4.91
C PHE A 161 -15.78 -7.30 -4.80
N VAL A 162 -15.26 -6.31 -5.52
CA VAL A 162 -15.83 -4.96 -5.53
C VAL A 162 -17.23 -4.94 -6.14
N TYR A 163 -17.44 -5.68 -7.22
CA TYR A 163 -18.73 -5.85 -7.85
C TYR A 163 -19.78 -6.43 -6.90
N ASN A 164 -19.44 -7.52 -6.21
CA ASN A 164 -20.37 -8.17 -5.27
C ASN A 164 -20.78 -7.22 -4.13
N ILE A 165 -19.83 -6.41 -3.59
CA ILE A 165 -20.15 -5.39 -2.60
C ILE A 165 -21.13 -4.36 -3.18
N ALA A 166 -20.89 -3.86 -4.39
CA ALA A 166 -21.73 -2.87 -5.01
C ALA A 166 -23.16 -3.39 -5.26
N VAL A 167 -23.28 -4.64 -5.74
CA VAL A 167 -24.58 -5.31 -5.97
C VAL A 167 -25.36 -5.43 -4.67
N GLU A 168 -24.75 -5.98 -3.62
CA GLU A 168 -25.43 -6.18 -2.33
C GLU A 168 -25.71 -4.88 -1.58
N SER A 169 -25.06 -3.79 -1.98
CA SER A 169 -25.31 -2.43 -1.50
C SER A 169 -26.30 -1.65 -2.36
N ASN A 170 -26.96 -2.30 -3.33
CA ASN A 170 -27.92 -1.71 -4.27
C ASN A 170 -27.34 -0.50 -5.04
N ASP A 171 -26.06 -0.61 -5.50
CA ASP A 171 -25.48 0.42 -6.37
C ASP A 171 -26.00 0.24 -7.80
N GLU A 172 -26.70 1.23 -8.31
CA GLU A 172 -27.27 1.27 -9.67
C GLU A 172 -26.18 1.18 -10.76
N GLU A 173 -24.93 1.46 -10.41
CA GLU A 173 -23.79 1.37 -11.32
C GLU A 173 -22.86 0.19 -11.01
N ALA A 174 -23.34 -0.85 -10.32
CA ALA A 174 -22.51 -2.00 -9.90
C ALA A 174 -21.70 -2.62 -11.06
N GLU A 175 -22.29 -2.73 -12.25
CA GLU A 175 -21.56 -3.26 -13.43
C GLU A 175 -20.34 -2.40 -13.80
N LYS A 176 -20.41 -1.08 -13.65
CA LYS A 176 -19.25 -0.22 -13.89
C LYS A 176 -18.14 -0.45 -12.86
N ARG A 177 -18.47 -0.93 -11.64
CA ARG A 177 -17.49 -1.21 -10.57
C ARG A 177 -16.60 -2.41 -10.89
N LYS A 178 -17.02 -3.34 -11.79
CA LYS A 178 -16.19 -4.46 -12.25
C LYS A 178 -14.83 -4.03 -12.82
N SER A 179 -14.77 -2.87 -13.44
CA SER A 179 -13.52 -2.38 -14.05
C SER A 179 -12.46 -1.93 -13.03
N LYS A 180 -12.79 -1.84 -11.73
CA LYS A 180 -11.90 -1.28 -10.71
C LYS A 180 -10.63 -2.10 -10.47
N GLY A 181 -10.71 -3.44 -10.50
CA GLY A 181 -9.54 -4.30 -10.37
C GLY A 181 -8.48 -4.02 -11.44
N THR A 182 -8.91 -3.88 -12.69
CA THR A 182 -8.02 -3.61 -13.84
C THR A 182 -7.53 -2.17 -13.85
N SER A 183 -8.41 -1.19 -13.59
CA SER A 183 -8.08 0.24 -13.65
C SER A 183 -7.07 0.64 -12.57
N VAL A 184 -7.16 0.07 -11.36
CA VAL A 184 -6.25 0.39 -10.25
C VAL A 184 -4.83 -0.10 -10.49
N LYS A 185 -4.64 -1.24 -11.17
CA LYS A 185 -3.28 -1.70 -11.54
C LYS A 185 -2.58 -0.75 -12.53
N LYS A 186 -3.34 -0.10 -13.40
CA LYS A 186 -2.83 0.85 -14.40
C LYS A 186 -2.63 2.26 -13.83
N ALA A 187 -3.23 2.58 -12.68
CA ALA A 187 -3.19 3.91 -12.11
C ALA A 187 -1.83 4.22 -11.48
N GLN A 188 -1.29 5.40 -11.79
CA GLN A 188 -0.07 5.92 -11.16
C GLN A 188 -0.26 6.26 -9.67
N ARG A 189 -1.47 6.64 -9.26
CA ARG A 189 -1.85 6.94 -7.87
C ARG A 189 -2.99 6.03 -7.46
N LYS A 190 -2.75 5.22 -6.45
CA LYS A 190 -3.77 4.33 -5.89
C LYS A 190 -4.45 4.99 -4.68
N LEU A 191 -5.76 5.03 -4.70
CA LEU A 191 -6.56 5.31 -3.51
C LEU A 191 -6.46 4.10 -2.56
N GLY A 192 -6.65 4.33 -1.26
CA GLY A 192 -6.48 3.25 -0.29
C GLY A 192 -7.16 3.53 1.05
N ILE A 193 -6.61 2.98 2.11
CA ILE A 193 -7.14 3.06 3.48
C ILE A 193 -7.49 4.50 3.92
N PRO A 194 -6.65 5.53 3.68
CA PRO A 194 -7.02 6.89 4.07
C PRO A 194 -8.28 7.41 3.39
N THR A 195 -8.44 7.11 2.11
CA THR A 195 -9.64 7.50 1.36
C THR A 195 -10.88 6.79 1.89
N LEU A 196 -10.78 5.49 2.21
CA LEU A 196 -11.87 4.75 2.83
C LEU A 196 -12.22 5.33 4.20
N ALA A 197 -11.24 5.61 5.04
CA ALA A 197 -11.43 6.20 6.35
C ALA A 197 -12.13 7.57 6.28
N GLU A 198 -11.75 8.41 5.31
CA GLU A 198 -12.40 9.69 5.06
C GLU A 198 -13.86 9.53 4.60
N ILE A 199 -14.12 8.61 3.67
CA ILE A 199 -15.48 8.37 3.15
C ILE A 199 -16.41 7.84 4.25
N VAL A 200 -15.92 6.89 5.06
CA VAL A 200 -16.66 6.24 6.15
C VAL A 200 -16.76 7.15 7.38
N GLY A 201 -15.83 8.10 7.57
CA GLY A 201 -15.80 8.99 8.72
C GLY A 201 -15.19 8.34 9.98
N CYS A 202 -14.18 7.47 9.81
CA CYS A 202 -13.52 6.78 10.91
C CYS A 202 -11.99 6.88 10.80
N SER A 203 -11.26 6.32 11.78
CA SER A 203 -9.79 6.27 11.74
C SER A 203 -9.27 5.30 10.68
N GLN A 204 -8.07 5.58 10.16
CA GLN A 204 -7.39 4.65 9.24
C GLN A 204 -7.10 3.30 9.90
N LYS A 205 -6.86 3.30 11.21
CA LYS A 205 -6.66 2.10 12.01
C LYS A 205 -7.88 1.18 11.94
N THR A 206 -9.06 1.73 12.08
CA THR A 206 -10.34 0.99 12.00
C THR A 206 -10.53 0.33 10.64
N ILE A 207 -10.28 1.06 9.54
CA ILE A 207 -10.33 0.45 8.20
C ILE A 207 -9.24 -0.62 8.04
N ALA A 208 -8.02 -0.37 8.51
CA ALA A 208 -6.95 -1.36 8.44
C ALA A 208 -7.27 -2.64 9.22
N GLU A 209 -7.96 -2.55 10.36
CA GLU A 209 -8.42 -3.70 11.14
C GLU A 209 -9.37 -4.58 10.34
N LEU A 210 -10.28 -4.01 9.56
CA LEU A 210 -11.17 -4.79 8.67
C LEU A 210 -10.37 -5.53 7.59
N PHE A 211 -9.44 -4.86 6.93
CA PHE A 211 -8.64 -5.46 5.88
C PHE A 211 -7.64 -6.52 6.38
N ARG A 212 -7.27 -6.51 7.67
CA ARG A 212 -6.50 -7.61 8.28
C ARG A 212 -7.22 -8.95 8.20
N TRP A 213 -8.54 -8.97 8.15
CA TRP A 213 -9.30 -10.21 8.00
C TRP A 213 -8.89 -10.99 6.76
N VAL A 214 -8.53 -10.32 5.68
CA VAL A 214 -8.06 -10.95 4.43
C VAL A 214 -6.55 -10.92 4.25
N GLY A 215 -5.81 -10.77 5.36
CA GLY A 215 -4.34 -10.85 5.35
C GLY A 215 -3.64 -9.55 4.93
N VAL A 216 -4.37 -8.43 4.79
CA VAL A 216 -3.74 -7.13 4.59
C VAL A 216 -3.07 -6.70 5.91
N ASN A 217 -1.77 -6.94 5.98
CA ASN A 217 -0.95 -6.44 7.08
C ASN A 217 -0.61 -4.97 6.83
N HIS A 218 -1.63 -4.13 6.82
CA HIS A 218 -1.44 -2.71 6.95
C HIS A 218 -1.17 -2.46 8.43
N GLU A 219 0.11 -2.51 8.83
CA GLU A 219 0.49 -1.86 10.07
C GLU A 219 0.14 -0.39 9.88
N THR A 220 -1.00 0.02 10.44
CA THR A 220 -1.25 1.44 10.65
C THR A 220 -0.07 1.90 11.46
N THR A 221 0.76 2.70 10.83
CA THR A 221 2.01 3.19 11.41
C THR A 221 1.76 4.25 12.50
N GLU A 222 0.85 3.95 13.42
CA GLU A 222 0.87 4.57 14.73
C GLU A 222 2.10 3.99 15.45
N GLY A 223 3.26 4.49 15.09
CA GLY A 223 4.51 4.16 15.75
C GLY A 223 5.68 3.70 14.88
N ALA A 224 5.51 3.42 13.58
CA ALA A 224 6.59 2.82 12.80
C ALA A 224 7.13 3.66 11.63
N ALA A 225 6.35 4.50 10.98
CA ALA A 225 6.91 5.41 9.97
C ALA A 225 7.25 6.76 10.60
N ALA A 226 8.50 7.12 10.59
CA ALA A 226 8.96 8.39 11.15
C ALA A 226 10.00 9.02 10.23
N VAL A 227 9.96 10.34 10.14
CA VAL A 227 11.07 11.10 9.59
C VAL A 227 12.26 10.94 10.53
N THR A 228 13.30 10.25 10.07
CA THR A 228 14.49 10.01 10.88
C THR A 228 15.55 11.06 10.68
N GLN A 229 15.68 11.58 9.47
CA GLN A 229 16.71 12.54 9.14
C GLN A 229 16.27 13.46 7.99
N ILE A 230 16.72 14.72 8.04
CA ILE A 230 16.66 15.66 6.93
C ILE A 230 18.09 15.98 6.54
N ILE A 231 18.44 15.80 5.27
CA ILE A 231 19.76 16.09 4.72
C ILE A 231 19.58 17.18 3.69
N GLU A 232 20.24 18.33 3.86
CA GLU A 232 20.25 19.39 2.86
C GLU A 232 21.18 19.04 1.71
N TYR A 233 20.72 19.23 0.49
CA TYR A 233 21.44 18.96 -0.72
C TYR A 233 21.39 20.18 -1.65
N GLY A 234 22.38 21.02 -1.57
CA GLY A 234 22.42 22.29 -2.30
C GLY A 234 21.35 23.30 -1.82
N SER A 235 21.27 24.44 -2.48
CA SER A 235 20.28 25.45 -2.15
C SER A 235 18.85 24.92 -2.39
N ASP A 236 18.02 24.88 -1.36
CA ASP A 236 16.58 24.55 -1.39
C ASP A 236 16.21 23.11 -1.75
N ARG A 237 17.11 22.15 -1.65
CA ARG A 237 16.79 20.74 -1.85
C ARG A 237 17.15 19.90 -0.64
N TYR A 238 16.26 18.97 -0.28
CA TYR A 238 16.41 18.15 0.91
C TYR A 238 16.13 16.70 0.58
N PHE A 239 16.93 15.80 1.14
CA PHE A 239 16.57 14.40 1.27
C PHE A 239 15.97 14.16 2.64
N VAL A 240 14.79 13.60 2.65
CA VAL A 240 14.11 13.19 3.88
C VAL A 240 14.20 11.68 3.98
N LYS A 241 14.87 11.18 5.01
CA LYS A 241 14.90 9.76 5.33
C LYS A 241 13.68 9.40 6.15
N VAL A 242 12.94 8.42 5.68
CA VAL A 242 11.75 7.92 6.33
C VAL A 242 11.95 6.45 6.65
N LYS A 243 11.92 6.10 7.92
CA LYS A 243 11.87 4.69 8.34
C LYS A 243 10.43 4.20 8.30
N THR A 244 10.23 3.04 7.72
CA THR A 244 8.95 2.34 7.70
C THR A 244 9.18 0.85 7.92
N LYS A 245 8.17 0.15 8.39
CA LYS A 245 8.23 -1.29 8.57
C LYS A 245 7.33 -1.95 7.53
N VAL A 246 7.90 -2.74 6.65
CA VAL A 246 7.18 -3.47 5.60
C VAL A 246 7.35 -4.96 5.86
N ASN A 247 6.25 -5.68 6.04
CA ASN A 247 6.26 -7.11 6.36
C ASN A 247 7.14 -7.45 7.59
N GLY A 248 7.07 -6.63 8.63
CA GLY A 248 7.88 -6.82 9.83
C GLY A 248 9.34 -6.37 9.71
N ILE A 249 9.84 -6.04 8.52
CA ILE A 249 11.21 -5.62 8.25
C ILE A 249 11.28 -4.09 8.22
N LEU A 250 12.20 -3.53 9.03
CA LEU A 250 12.47 -2.10 9.03
C LEU A 250 13.17 -1.71 7.74
N GLN A 251 12.58 -0.80 6.96
CA GLN A 251 13.16 -0.23 5.75
C GLN A 251 13.35 1.27 5.92
N GLU A 252 14.42 1.79 5.35
CA GLU A 252 14.65 3.22 5.25
C GLU A 252 14.52 3.63 3.78
N LYS A 253 13.71 4.65 3.52
CA LYS A 253 13.51 5.22 2.18
C LYS A 253 13.92 6.68 2.19
N GLU A 254 14.49 7.13 1.08
CA GLU A 254 14.86 8.53 0.88
C GLU A 254 13.90 9.19 -0.10
N VAL A 255 13.46 10.40 0.24
CA VAL A 255 12.58 11.22 -0.59
C VAL A 255 13.22 12.57 -0.82
N GLN A 256 13.43 12.93 -2.07
CA GLN A 256 13.91 14.27 -2.43
C GLN A 256 12.73 15.25 -2.43
N ILE A 257 12.86 16.33 -1.64
CA ILE A 257 11.84 17.37 -1.43
C ILE A 257 12.51 18.75 -1.51
N ASP A 258 11.82 19.73 -2.07
CA ASP A 258 12.27 21.13 -2.03
C ASP A 258 11.89 21.82 -0.70
N GLY A 259 12.49 22.97 -0.41
CA GLY A 259 12.26 23.72 0.83
C GLY A 259 10.79 24.11 1.04
N PRO A 260 10.11 24.70 0.08
CA PRO A 260 8.69 25.02 0.20
C PRO A 260 7.82 23.81 0.50
N THR A 261 8.04 22.69 -0.18
CA THR A 261 7.33 21.42 0.07
C THR A 261 7.64 20.85 1.46
N LEU A 262 8.89 20.94 1.92
CA LEU A 262 9.32 20.45 3.24
C LEU A 262 8.59 21.15 4.38
N MET A 263 8.33 22.44 4.25
CA MET A 263 7.69 23.27 5.29
C MET A 263 6.16 23.29 5.18
N ASN A 264 5.60 22.85 4.07
CA ASN A 264 4.16 22.72 3.88
C ASN A 264 3.69 21.32 4.23
N GLN A 265 2.98 21.16 5.34
CA GLN A 265 2.54 19.86 5.84
C GLN A 265 1.83 19.01 4.77
N LYS A 266 0.84 19.57 4.06
CA LYS A 266 0.08 18.85 3.04
C LYS A 266 0.98 18.41 1.88
N ALA A 267 1.75 19.34 1.33
CA ALA A 267 2.67 19.07 0.23
C ALA A 267 3.75 18.04 0.64
N PHE A 268 4.25 18.12 1.86
CA PHE A 268 5.21 17.16 2.41
C PHE A 268 4.64 15.73 2.46
N TYR A 269 3.44 15.55 3.02
CA TYR A 269 2.79 14.23 3.07
C TYR A 269 2.55 13.70 1.66
N ASP A 270 2.02 14.53 0.76
CA ASP A 270 1.77 14.15 -0.63
C ASP A 270 3.07 13.73 -1.35
N ALA A 271 4.18 14.42 -1.10
CA ALA A 271 5.48 14.09 -1.66
C ALA A 271 6.03 12.77 -1.12
N VAL A 272 5.95 12.55 0.20
CA VAL A 272 6.41 11.29 0.82
C VAL A 272 5.60 10.11 0.32
N ILE A 273 4.28 10.25 0.27
CA ILE A 273 3.38 9.19 -0.22
C ILE A 273 3.68 8.87 -1.69
N SER A 274 3.73 9.90 -2.56
CA SER A 274 3.89 9.71 -4.01
C SER A 274 5.26 9.13 -4.38
N LYS A 275 6.33 9.55 -3.70
CA LYS A 275 7.71 9.18 -4.06
C LYS A 275 8.23 7.96 -3.30
N ALA A 276 7.90 7.81 -2.02
CA ALA A 276 8.36 6.70 -1.20
C ALA A 276 7.31 5.60 -1.01
N GLN A 277 6.06 5.86 -1.33
CA GLN A 277 4.93 4.96 -1.02
C GLN A 277 4.86 4.64 0.49
N VAL A 278 5.18 5.64 1.30
CA VAL A 278 5.18 5.54 2.76
C VAL A 278 4.13 6.50 3.32
N TRP A 279 3.29 5.99 4.18
CA TRP A 279 2.30 6.76 4.91
C TRP A 279 2.88 7.18 6.25
N LEU A 280 3.10 8.47 6.43
CA LEU A 280 3.46 9.03 7.74
C LEU A 280 2.20 9.29 8.56
N PRO A 281 2.22 9.07 9.88
CA PRO A 281 1.11 9.42 10.74
C PRO A 281 0.83 10.93 10.64
N LYS A 282 -0.45 11.28 10.48
CA LYS A 282 -0.88 12.67 10.35
C LYS A 282 -0.69 13.37 11.68
N MET A 283 0.22 14.32 11.76
CA MET A 283 0.45 15.16 12.94
C MET A 283 -0.51 16.36 12.94
N LYS A 284 -0.77 16.92 14.12
CA LYS A 284 -1.39 18.25 14.19
C LYS A 284 -0.43 19.28 13.57
N PRO A 285 -0.91 20.36 12.92
CA PRO A 285 -0.05 21.35 12.27
C PRO A 285 1.07 21.88 13.16
N VAL A 286 0.76 22.21 14.41
CA VAL A 286 1.74 22.69 15.41
C VAL A 286 2.79 21.64 15.74
N GLU A 287 2.39 20.38 15.82
CA GLU A 287 3.29 19.25 16.11
C GLU A 287 4.19 18.94 14.91
N PHE A 288 3.65 19.03 13.70
CA PHE A 288 4.42 18.91 12.46
C PHE A 288 5.49 19.98 12.38
N GLU A 289 5.12 21.26 12.56
CA GLU A 289 6.06 22.38 12.54
C GLU A 289 7.17 22.21 13.56
N LYS A 290 6.81 21.88 14.81
CA LYS A 290 7.77 21.62 15.89
C LYS A 290 8.74 20.47 15.56
N THR A 291 8.21 19.37 14.99
CA THR A 291 9.00 18.21 14.62
C THR A 291 9.96 18.54 13.47
N MET A 292 9.46 19.21 12.44
CA MET A 292 10.29 19.60 11.30
C MET A 292 11.36 20.61 11.68
N LYS A 293 11.02 21.60 12.52
CA LYS A 293 11.98 22.58 13.05
C LYS A 293 13.09 21.90 13.85
N ARG A 294 12.76 20.97 14.75
CA ARG A 294 13.74 20.19 15.50
C ARG A 294 14.65 19.38 14.59
N LYS A 295 14.07 18.66 13.61
CA LYS A 295 14.87 17.87 12.63
C LYS A 295 15.78 18.76 11.79
N PHE A 296 15.34 19.95 11.47
CA PHE A 296 16.14 20.95 10.77
C PHE A 296 17.30 21.49 11.62
N GLU A 297 17.09 21.65 12.93
CA GLU A 297 18.14 22.04 13.89
C GLU A 297 19.12 20.90 14.13
N GLU A 298 18.65 19.66 14.28
CA GLU A 298 19.49 18.48 14.38
C GLU A 298 20.40 18.31 13.14
N ARG A 299 19.91 18.69 11.94
CA ARG A 299 20.69 18.70 10.70
C ARG A 299 21.94 19.57 10.82
N LYS A 300 21.83 20.79 11.37
CA LYS A 300 22.98 21.71 11.52
C LYS A 300 24.08 21.17 12.43
N LYS A 301 23.74 20.21 13.29
CA LYS A 301 24.66 19.58 14.25
C LYS A 301 25.30 18.29 13.75
N SER A 302 24.75 17.64 12.71
CA SER A 302 25.28 16.40 12.21
C SER A 302 26.41 16.66 11.19
N LYS A 303 27.63 16.22 11.48
CA LYS A 303 28.80 16.27 10.58
C LYS A 303 28.66 15.40 9.32
N LEU A 304 27.53 14.68 9.13
CA LEU A 304 27.20 13.90 7.93
C LEU A 304 26.91 14.77 6.70
N TYR A 305 27.04 16.05 6.83
CA TYR A 305 26.71 17.09 5.86
C TYR A 305 27.67 17.22 4.66
N VAL A 306 28.73 16.47 4.55
CA VAL A 306 29.89 16.91 3.74
C VAL A 306 30.03 16.25 2.38
N ALA A 307 29.58 15.04 2.16
CA ALA A 307 30.01 14.33 0.95
C ALA A 307 29.13 14.55 -0.32
N GLU A 308 27.82 14.81 -0.16
CA GLU A 308 26.89 14.88 -1.31
C GLU A 308 26.47 16.32 -1.68
N ALA A 309 26.69 17.27 -0.79
CA ALA A 309 26.48 18.69 -1.07
C ALA A 309 27.67 19.34 -1.78
N ASP A 310 28.77 18.61 -1.94
CA ASP A 310 29.94 19.10 -2.62
C ASP A 310 29.61 19.28 -4.11
N GLU A 311 29.89 20.47 -4.60
CA GLU A 311 29.86 20.84 -6.02
C GLU A 311 30.58 19.79 -6.89
N SER A 312 31.63 19.20 -6.33
CA SER A 312 32.41 18.09 -6.86
C SER A 312 31.53 16.83 -7.10
N TYR A 313 30.69 16.43 -6.18
CA TYR A 313 29.82 15.27 -6.35
C TYR A 313 28.75 15.51 -7.42
N ARG A 314 28.12 16.71 -7.40
CA ARG A 314 27.15 17.10 -8.43
C ARG A 314 27.77 17.09 -9.82
N PHE A 315 28.97 17.62 -9.93
CA PHE A 315 29.72 17.65 -11.17
C PHE A 315 30.05 16.24 -11.66
N LYS A 316 30.57 15.36 -10.78
CA LYS A 316 30.81 13.95 -11.10
C LYS A 316 29.55 13.20 -11.54
N LYS A 317 28.41 13.49 -10.89
CA LYS A 317 27.13 12.88 -11.27
C LYS A 317 26.67 13.32 -12.67
N LEU A 318 26.78 14.63 -12.98
CA LEU A 318 26.47 15.14 -14.31
C LEU A 318 27.43 14.58 -15.37
N PHE A 319 28.68 14.44 -15.03
CA PHE A 319 29.66 13.84 -15.93
C PHE A 319 29.40 12.35 -16.19
N ARG A 320 29.04 11.58 -15.15
CA ARG A 320 28.59 10.19 -15.34
C ARG A 320 27.34 10.10 -16.20
N GLN A 321 26.40 11.02 -16.01
CA GLN A 321 25.17 11.07 -16.82
C GLN A 321 25.49 11.41 -18.28
N TYR A 322 26.43 12.33 -18.54
CA TYR A 322 26.95 12.61 -19.86
C TYR A 322 27.53 11.35 -20.53
N LEU A 323 28.34 10.58 -19.82
CA LEU A 323 28.89 9.33 -20.35
C LEU A 323 27.83 8.24 -20.60
N LEU A 324 26.73 8.25 -19.88
CA LEU A 324 25.64 7.29 -20.07
C LEU A 324 24.69 7.68 -21.22
N GLU A 325 24.52 8.97 -21.45
CA GLU A 325 23.60 9.49 -22.48
C GLU A 325 24.30 9.64 -23.85
N GLU A 326 25.60 9.90 -23.86
CA GLU A 326 26.38 10.02 -25.07
C GLU A 326 27.05 8.66 -25.42
N THR A 327 27.09 8.36 -26.70
CA THR A 327 27.76 7.13 -27.15
C THR A 327 29.25 7.24 -26.95
N VAL A 328 29.82 6.34 -26.14
CA VAL A 328 31.28 6.24 -25.96
C VAL A 328 31.88 5.38 -27.08
N TYR A 329 32.83 5.91 -27.81
CA TYR A 329 33.47 5.23 -28.93
C TYR A 329 34.84 4.72 -28.53
N GLU A 330 35.28 3.61 -29.15
CA GLU A 330 36.65 3.11 -29.10
C GLU A 330 37.51 3.73 -30.21
N ASP A 331 36.88 4.38 -31.17
CA ASP A 331 37.58 5.06 -32.27
C ASP A 331 37.74 6.56 -31.99
N LYS A 332 39.00 6.97 -31.85
CA LYS A 332 39.39 8.36 -31.56
C LYS A 332 38.94 9.39 -32.61
N SER A 333 38.74 8.97 -33.87
CA SER A 333 38.28 9.87 -34.93
C SER A 333 36.91 10.46 -34.64
N LYS A 334 36.08 9.75 -33.89
CA LYS A 334 34.73 10.16 -33.48
C LYS A 334 34.73 11.29 -32.44
N LEU A 335 35.77 11.39 -31.62
CA LEU A 335 35.93 12.49 -30.68
C LEU A 335 35.99 13.84 -31.41
N ALA A 336 36.76 13.92 -32.50
CA ALA A 336 36.91 15.16 -33.27
C ALA A 336 35.67 15.50 -34.10
N SER A 337 34.98 14.50 -34.66
CA SER A 337 33.86 14.72 -35.60
C SER A 337 32.50 14.90 -34.92
N HIS A 338 32.30 14.28 -33.79
CA HIS A 338 30.99 14.25 -33.13
C HIS A 338 30.99 14.82 -31.69
N GLY A 339 32.15 15.16 -31.13
CA GLY A 339 32.26 15.63 -29.75
C GLY A 339 32.00 14.53 -28.69
N SER A 340 31.80 13.29 -29.13
CA SER A 340 31.45 12.18 -28.25
C SER A 340 32.64 11.65 -27.46
N PRO A 341 32.46 11.08 -26.25
CA PRO A 341 33.53 10.51 -25.44
C PRO A 341 34.22 9.35 -26.16
N PHE A 342 35.54 9.25 -25.97
CA PHE A 342 36.39 8.17 -26.48
C PHE A 342 37.07 7.46 -25.31
N GLN A 343 36.94 6.14 -25.24
CA GLN A 343 37.63 5.32 -24.25
C GLN A 343 38.86 4.66 -24.85
N ASN A 344 40.03 4.97 -24.30
CA ASN A 344 41.26 4.22 -24.61
C ASN A 344 41.40 3.08 -23.60
N VAL A 345 41.03 1.87 -24.05
CA VAL A 345 41.03 0.68 -23.21
C VAL A 345 42.43 0.28 -22.80
N GLU A 346 43.42 0.38 -23.70
CA GLU A 346 44.82 -0.01 -23.43
C GLU A 346 45.50 0.85 -22.37
N LYS A 347 45.18 2.15 -22.38
CA LYS A 347 45.76 3.14 -21.46
C LYS A 347 44.89 3.49 -20.29
N ASN A 348 43.70 2.87 -20.19
CA ASN A 348 42.75 3.06 -19.13
C ASN A 348 42.39 4.52 -18.84
N TYR A 349 42.13 5.30 -19.90
CA TYR A 349 41.67 6.67 -19.76
C TYR A 349 40.49 6.98 -20.70
N LEU A 350 39.78 8.05 -20.39
CA LEU A 350 38.69 8.59 -21.18
C LEU A 350 39.10 9.95 -21.73
N GLU A 351 38.96 10.16 -23.04
CA GLU A 351 38.99 11.47 -23.66
C GLU A 351 37.61 11.95 -23.98
N PHE A 352 37.32 13.21 -23.77
CA PHE A 352 36.03 13.80 -24.13
C PHE A 352 36.20 15.23 -24.63
N SER A 353 35.24 15.66 -25.47
CA SER A 353 35.19 17.03 -25.95
C SER A 353 34.63 17.94 -24.87
N LEU A 354 35.35 19.03 -24.57
CA LEU A 354 34.84 20.04 -23.65
C LEU A 354 33.57 20.68 -24.18
N ASN A 355 33.49 20.91 -25.49
CA ASN A 355 32.30 21.45 -26.14
C ASN A 355 31.13 20.47 -26.01
N GLY A 356 31.28 19.18 -26.28
CA GLY A 356 30.24 18.18 -26.14
C GLY A 356 29.71 18.09 -24.71
N PHE A 357 30.58 18.21 -23.71
CA PHE A 357 30.17 18.24 -22.32
C PHE A 357 29.48 19.56 -21.95
N GLU A 358 29.92 20.69 -22.48
CA GLU A 358 29.27 22.01 -22.32
C GLU A 358 27.84 21.99 -22.88
N ASP A 359 27.64 21.50 -24.12
CA ASP A 359 26.34 21.34 -24.76
C ASP A 359 25.42 20.40 -23.95
N PHE A 360 25.96 19.34 -23.36
CA PHE A 360 25.22 18.47 -22.45
C PHE A 360 24.76 19.22 -21.19
N LEU A 361 25.63 20.00 -20.57
CA LEU A 361 25.29 20.80 -19.39
C LEU A 361 24.24 21.85 -19.69
N GLU A 362 24.26 22.47 -20.86
CA GLU A 362 23.24 23.42 -21.32
C GLU A 362 21.88 22.71 -21.47
N ARG A 363 21.85 21.56 -22.14
CA ARG A 363 20.60 20.74 -22.24
C ARG A 363 20.03 20.36 -20.88
N LYS A 364 20.89 20.12 -19.89
CA LYS A 364 20.48 19.81 -18.52
C LYS A 364 20.21 21.05 -17.66
N ARG A 365 20.27 22.27 -18.23
CA ARG A 365 20.13 23.56 -17.52
C ARG A 365 21.09 23.66 -16.30
N ALA A 366 22.26 23.08 -16.43
CA ALA A 366 23.31 23.03 -15.42
C ALA A 366 24.52 23.87 -15.88
N PHE A 367 24.30 24.90 -16.69
CA PHE A 367 25.31 25.68 -17.34
C PHE A 367 26.32 26.31 -16.36
N LYS A 368 27.60 26.21 -16.71
CA LYS A 368 28.72 26.96 -16.14
C LYS A 368 29.45 27.67 -17.27
N ASN A 369 30.01 28.82 -16.97
CA ASN A 369 30.87 29.43 -17.97
C ASN A 369 32.07 28.51 -18.26
N ARG A 370 32.61 28.63 -19.47
CA ARG A 370 33.66 27.75 -19.97
C ARG A 370 34.94 27.72 -19.10
N THR A 371 35.27 28.83 -18.47
CA THR A 371 36.43 28.94 -17.58
C THR A 371 36.23 28.09 -16.32
N ASP A 372 35.08 28.22 -15.68
CA ASP A 372 34.73 27.41 -14.49
C ASP A 372 34.64 25.93 -14.85
N LEU A 373 34.08 25.59 -16.01
CA LEU A 373 34.02 24.21 -16.48
C LEU A 373 35.41 23.57 -16.64
N VAL A 374 36.36 24.31 -17.20
CA VAL A 374 37.74 23.83 -17.33
C VAL A 374 38.39 23.60 -15.96
N ILE A 375 38.17 24.54 -15.04
CA ILE A 375 38.70 24.44 -13.67
C ILE A 375 38.11 23.22 -12.96
N ASP A 376 36.80 23.00 -13.08
CA ASP A 376 36.12 21.88 -12.47
C ASP A 376 36.58 20.54 -13.06
N CYS A 377 36.69 20.45 -14.38
CA CYS A 377 37.24 19.25 -15.02
C CYS A 377 38.65 18.92 -14.50
N GLN A 378 39.53 19.92 -14.41
CA GLN A 378 40.88 19.74 -13.90
C GLN A 378 40.90 19.35 -12.42
N LYS A 379 40.14 20.04 -11.59
CA LYS A 379 40.14 19.89 -10.13
C LYS A 379 39.41 18.65 -9.69
N ILE A 380 38.21 18.42 -10.24
CA ILE A 380 37.25 17.39 -9.76
C ILE A 380 37.50 16.05 -10.44
N LEU A 381 37.67 16.05 -11.77
CA LEU A 381 37.91 14.84 -12.57
C LEU A 381 39.40 14.52 -12.69
N LYS A 382 40.29 15.34 -12.15
CA LYS A 382 41.73 15.24 -12.33
C LYS A 382 42.14 15.19 -13.83
N ALA A 383 41.36 15.87 -14.66
CA ALA A 383 41.54 15.86 -16.10
C ALA A 383 42.69 16.72 -16.52
N ARG A 384 43.37 16.34 -17.66
CA ARG A 384 44.40 17.11 -18.28
C ARG A 384 43.95 17.59 -19.65
N ARG A 385 44.27 18.84 -19.98
CA ARG A 385 43.96 19.40 -21.30
C ARG A 385 44.96 18.85 -22.33
N ILE A 386 44.43 18.43 -23.48
CA ILE A 386 45.19 18.06 -24.67
C ILE A 386 44.67 18.85 -25.88
N ASN A 387 45.39 18.84 -26.99
CA ASN A 387 45.06 19.68 -28.17
C ASN A 387 43.68 19.47 -28.77
N LEU A 388 43.07 18.30 -28.56
CA LEU A 388 41.77 17.94 -29.13
C LEU A 388 40.67 17.70 -28.08
N GLY A 389 40.97 17.74 -26.80
CA GLY A 389 40.00 17.41 -25.76
C GLY A 389 40.53 17.47 -24.34
N VAL A 390 39.86 16.77 -23.45
CA VAL A 390 40.23 16.64 -22.03
C VAL A 390 40.38 15.16 -21.70
N ILE A 391 41.47 14.80 -21.05
CA ILE A 391 41.72 13.41 -20.59
C ILE A 391 41.46 13.34 -19.10
N CYS A 392 40.72 12.34 -18.67
CA CYS A 392 40.66 11.96 -17.27
C CYS A 392 40.95 10.45 -17.11
N ASN A 393 41.61 10.08 -16.01
CA ASN A 393 41.79 8.68 -15.69
C ASN A 393 40.47 8.08 -15.25
N LEU A 394 40.16 6.89 -15.74
CA LEU A 394 39.03 6.13 -15.23
C LEU A 394 39.36 5.72 -13.80
N LEU A 395 38.54 6.17 -12.84
CA LEU A 395 38.61 5.81 -11.43
C LEU A 395 37.73 4.59 -11.13
#